data_79d9ff6657e52399b95d86bda0ac9373
#
_entry.id   79d9ff6657e52399b95d86bda0ac9373
#
_cell.length_a   1.000
_cell.length_b   1.000
_cell.length_c   1.000
_cell.angle_alpha   90.00
_cell.angle_beta   90.00
_cell.angle_gamma   90.00
#
_symmetry.space_group_name_H-M   'P 1'
#
loop_
_entity.id
_entity.type
_entity.pdbx_description
1 polymer ?
#
loop_
_entity_poly.entity_id
_entity_poly.type
_entity_poly.pdbx_seq_one_letter_code
_entity_poly.pdbx_strand_id
1 'polypeptide(L)'
;MIIKNMMAAASVALVMGGSLTACVDLDLSPNNAPSEGNVWNSASMAEQTIAGVYNRLYEDYTADPNKGWFDMWSSIMDIDANWTAGHHFLHANNTPTSDFGSERWWKNYYSGILRANDVITNLPTVAGISEAKKSRYVSECKFLRSWWYYRLNILYGGVPYYTEPVKSIDGAKKARSTQDEIWDYLIQDLTSCIDDPNLPNKYGADSEDYGHVTKGAAYALRGKVYMWKKEWKKAADDFEEVSKCGYKLYTNGSDAYKQLFKAANERCDEMIFSLQCINEEGFGGIKNRGYGNRCLPPDNEGKGLGWNNYVINPQFVDSYENKDGSPFNWDDIIPGYSAMSTNARQVYFLRNEINATERANAEASGADMTQYKNSGNEERIKAAYANRDPRLGFSVITPYSTFIGGIEGEALPYVMRFPYRSRGRGTQDIETDTNSKMYYLNRKFVGEGTETMTYYSEIDLPFIRYADVLLNWAEALNELNDIGGAVSKVNDVRNRAGVAPLNSNSYTTVNGKEDMHRRIMNERHWELVGEDVIYFDEIRWGTWKDLKFYTDKEGRMNGMRQVWGSPTYSYTWGGNNYWTLPIPAREIQMNPNMEQNEGWK
;
A
#
# COMPACT_ATOMS: atom_id res chain seq x y z
N MET A 1 -41.23 57.34 38.97
CA MET A 1 -39.94 57.37 38.15
C MET A 1 -38.67 57.24 38.95
N ILE A 2 -38.63 57.65 40.19
CA ILE A 2 -37.42 57.61 41.05
C ILE A 2 -37.10 56.20 41.58
N ILE A 3 -38.09 55.37 41.88
CA ILE A 3 -37.93 54.01 42.42
C ILE A 3 -37.37 53.04 41.38
N LYS A 4 -37.68 53.20 40.10
CA LYS A 4 -37.16 52.36 39.01
C LYS A 4 -35.62 52.62 38.77
N ASN A 5 -35.17 53.83 38.97
CA ASN A 5 -33.76 54.18 38.78
C ASN A 5 -32.86 53.73 39.93
N MET A 6 -33.41 53.60 41.14
CA MET A 6 -32.67 53.04 42.28
C MET A 6 -32.50 51.53 42.21
N MET A 7 -33.47 50.80 41.69
CA MET A 7 -33.33 49.35 41.45
C MET A 7 -32.34 49.01 40.31
N ALA A 8 -32.28 49.84 39.26
CA ALA A 8 -31.29 49.68 38.19
C ALA A 8 -29.85 49.94 38.67
N ALA A 9 -29.63 50.91 39.55
CA ALA A 9 -28.31 51.21 40.11
C ALA A 9 -27.83 50.13 41.10
N ALA A 10 -28.74 49.52 41.88
CA ALA A 10 -28.42 48.42 42.78
C ALA A 10 -28.10 47.12 42.03
N SER A 11 -28.76 46.87 40.90
CA SER A 11 -28.48 45.69 40.05
C SER A 11 -27.13 45.77 39.34
N VAL A 12 -26.71 46.96 38.90
CA VAL A 12 -25.41 47.19 38.26
C VAL A 12 -24.27 47.09 39.29
N ALA A 13 -24.46 47.54 40.53
CA ALA A 13 -23.48 47.44 41.60
C ALA A 13 -23.29 45.98 42.07
N LEU A 14 -24.35 45.12 42.03
CA LEU A 14 -24.24 43.71 42.38
C LEU A 14 -23.55 42.89 41.28
N VAL A 15 -23.69 43.28 40.02
CA VAL A 15 -23.00 42.62 38.88
C VAL A 15 -21.51 43.01 38.81
N MET A 16 -21.13 44.22 39.21
CA MET A 16 -19.71 44.60 39.28
C MET A 16 -18.98 44.12 40.52
N GLY A 17 -19.67 43.74 41.58
CA GLY A 17 -19.07 43.15 42.79
C GLY A 17 -18.82 41.65 42.69
N GLY A 18 -19.47 40.94 41.75
CA GLY A 18 -19.33 39.49 41.52
C GLY A 18 -18.23 39.12 40.52
N SER A 19 -17.63 40.11 39.82
CA SER A 19 -16.64 39.83 38.77
C SER A 19 -15.17 39.96 39.19
N LEU A 20 -14.88 40.16 40.50
CA LEU A 20 -13.51 40.30 41.01
C LEU A 20 -12.96 39.10 41.77
N THR A 21 -13.68 37.96 41.77
CA THR A 21 -13.16 36.72 42.37
C THR A 21 -13.09 35.55 41.40
N ALA A 22 -13.17 35.80 40.09
CA ALA A 22 -12.98 34.79 39.06
C ALA A 22 -11.58 34.88 38.42
N CYS A 23 -10.54 35.06 39.23
CA CYS A 23 -9.22 34.53 38.91
C CYS A 23 -9.15 33.15 39.52
N VAL A 24 -10.00 32.24 39.07
CA VAL A 24 -9.79 30.80 39.24
C VAL A 24 -8.84 30.39 38.12
N ASP A 25 -7.73 29.89 38.56
CA ASP A 25 -6.70 29.19 37.82
C ASP A 25 -7.20 28.71 36.44
N LEU A 26 -6.78 29.37 35.36
CA LEU A 26 -7.05 28.99 33.98
C LEU A 26 -6.20 27.80 33.54
N ASP A 27 -5.44 27.22 34.44
CA ASP A 27 -4.62 26.02 34.29
C ASP A 27 -5.35 24.74 34.74
N LEU A 28 -6.65 24.66 34.53
CA LEU A 28 -7.38 23.39 34.72
C LEU A 28 -7.09 22.45 33.55
N SER A 29 -6.00 21.73 33.67
CA SER A 29 -5.80 20.49 32.88
C SER A 29 -6.92 19.51 33.25
N PRO A 30 -7.68 18.98 32.27
CA PRO A 30 -8.69 17.98 32.56
C PRO A 30 -8.04 16.75 33.18
N ASN A 31 -8.33 16.47 34.44
CA ASN A 31 -7.76 15.31 35.14
C ASN A 31 -8.18 13.96 34.57
N ASN A 32 -9.18 13.93 33.70
CA ASN A 32 -9.80 12.74 33.14
C ASN A 32 -9.51 12.55 31.64
N ALA A 33 -8.74 13.44 31.01
CA ALA A 33 -8.31 13.31 29.62
C ALA A 33 -6.78 13.46 29.54
N PRO A 34 -6.11 12.69 28.66
CA PRO A 34 -4.67 12.85 28.45
C PRO A 34 -4.34 14.29 28.04
N SER A 35 -3.45 14.93 28.79
CA SER A 35 -2.90 16.24 28.47
C SER A 35 -1.39 16.21 28.71
N GLU A 36 -0.64 17.10 28.09
CA GLU A 36 0.81 17.16 28.23
C GLU A 36 1.27 17.24 29.70
N GLY A 37 0.47 17.85 30.57
CA GLY A 37 0.76 17.99 32.00
C GLY A 37 0.46 16.77 32.87
N ASN A 38 -0.35 15.81 32.43
CA ASN A 38 -0.79 14.69 33.27
C ASN A 38 -0.47 13.29 32.73
N VAL A 39 -0.27 13.16 31.43
CA VAL A 39 -0.12 11.87 30.73
C VAL A 39 1.06 11.05 31.28
N TRP A 40 2.17 11.70 31.61
CA TRP A 40 3.39 11.06 32.10
C TRP A 40 3.41 10.83 33.62
N ASN A 41 2.36 11.29 34.32
CA ASN A 41 2.19 11.07 35.76
C ASN A 41 1.35 9.81 36.08
N SER A 42 0.81 9.15 35.06
CA SER A 42 -0.03 7.96 35.18
C SER A 42 0.46 6.84 34.26
N ALA A 43 0.75 5.66 34.83
CA ALA A 43 1.13 4.48 34.06
C ALA A 43 0.10 4.13 32.98
N SER A 44 -1.19 4.13 33.31
CA SER A 44 -2.27 3.83 32.37
C SER A 44 -2.37 4.86 31.23
N MET A 45 -2.23 6.15 31.51
CA MET A 45 -2.25 7.18 30.48
C MET A 45 -1.01 7.10 29.58
N ALA A 46 0.17 6.83 30.16
CA ALA A 46 1.40 6.65 29.41
C ALA A 46 1.31 5.43 28.46
N GLU A 47 0.70 4.33 28.89
CA GLU A 47 0.45 3.18 28.03
C GLU A 47 -0.53 3.47 26.89
N GLN A 48 -1.55 4.31 27.12
CA GLN A 48 -2.46 4.76 26.07
C GLN A 48 -1.77 5.63 25.01
N THR A 49 -0.72 6.38 25.38
CA THR A 49 0.07 7.14 24.38
C THR A 49 0.77 6.25 23.39
N ILE A 50 1.20 5.06 23.78
CA ILE A 50 1.84 4.09 22.88
C ILE A 50 0.84 3.57 21.86
N ALA A 51 -0.37 3.22 22.29
CA ALA A 51 -1.47 2.90 21.36
C ALA A 51 -1.75 4.08 20.40
N GLY A 52 -1.65 5.33 20.90
CA GLY A 52 -1.75 6.54 20.09
C GLY A 52 -0.64 6.70 19.06
N VAL A 53 0.56 6.16 19.29
CA VAL A 53 1.64 6.10 18.28
C VAL A 53 1.28 5.09 17.19
N TYR A 54 0.89 3.86 17.55
CA TYR A 54 0.46 2.85 16.58
C TYR A 54 -0.73 3.32 15.74
N ASN A 55 -1.69 4.02 16.36
CA ASN A 55 -2.86 4.55 15.66
C ASN A 55 -2.51 5.50 14.51
N ARG A 56 -1.30 6.11 14.49
CA ARG A 56 -0.85 6.95 13.37
C ARG A 56 -0.65 6.15 12.07
N LEU A 57 -0.41 4.84 12.16
CA LEU A 57 -0.32 3.99 10.99
C LEU A 57 -1.64 3.94 10.21
N TYR A 58 -2.78 4.06 10.89
CA TYR A 58 -4.10 4.03 10.24
C TYR A 58 -4.40 5.28 9.41
N GLU A 59 -3.91 6.45 9.81
CA GLU A 59 -4.26 7.70 9.13
C GLU A 59 -3.83 7.73 7.65
N ASP A 60 -2.82 6.96 7.29
CA ASP A 60 -2.37 6.85 5.91
C ASP A 60 -3.27 5.92 5.06
N TYR A 61 -3.95 4.96 5.70
CA TYR A 61 -4.60 3.83 5.04
C TYR A 61 -6.12 3.77 5.22
N THR A 62 -6.69 4.50 6.18
CA THR A 62 -8.12 4.41 6.50
C THR A 62 -8.92 5.69 6.20
N ALA A 63 -8.25 6.83 6.06
CA ALA A 63 -8.92 8.12 6.04
C ALA A 63 -9.70 8.40 4.75
N ASP A 64 -9.24 7.94 3.57
CA ASP A 64 -9.93 8.19 2.31
C ASP A 64 -9.44 7.25 1.19
N PRO A 65 -10.31 6.36 0.68
CA PRO A 65 -9.96 5.44 -0.39
C PRO A 65 -9.63 6.13 -1.73
N ASN A 66 -10.01 7.41 -1.88
CA ASN A 66 -9.75 8.17 -3.09
C ASN A 66 -8.40 8.90 -3.06
N LYS A 67 -7.68 8.83 -1.95
CA LYS A 67 -6.45 9.60 -1.75
C LYS A 67 -5.17 8.79 -1.93
N GLY A 68 -5.26 7.66 -2.55
CA GLY A 68 -4.16 6.91 -3.15
C GLY A 68 -3.15 6.29 -2.20
N TRP A 69 -2.72 5.14 -2.60
CA TRP A 69 -1.60 4.41 -2.02
C TRP A 69 -0.45 4.40 -3.02
N PHE A 70 0.73 4.01 -2.58
CA PHE A 70 1.90 3.92 -3.45
C PHE A 70 1.75 2.89 -4.57
N ASP A 71 0.84 1.92 -4.43
CA ASP A 71 0.51 0.97 -5.49
C ASP A 71 0.08 1.65 -6.79
N MET A 72 -0.67 2.77 -6.69
CA MET A 72 -1.09 3.50 -7.89
C MET A 72 0.05 4.18 -8.64
N TRP A 73 1.18 4.40 -7.96
CA TRP A 73 2.37 4.99 -8.57
C TRP A 73 3.29 3.94 -9.18
N SER A 74 3.09 2.66 -8.86
CA SER A 74 3.86 1.59 -9.49
C SER A 74 3.44 1.36 -10.95
N SER A 75 4.24 0.61 -11.70
CA SER A 75 3.91 0.19 -13.05
C SER A 75 2.77 -0.83 -13.12
N ILE A 76 2.39 -1.41 -11.99
CA ILE A 76 1.45 -2.53 -11.87
C ILE A 76 0.01 -2.07 -11.97
N MET A 77 -0.34 -0.95 -11.34
CA MET A 77 -1.72 -0.51 -11.19
C MET A 77 -1.93 0.87 -11.78
N ASP A 78 -2.99 1.00 -12.55
CA ASP A 78 -3.51 2.27 -13.04
C ASP A 78 -4.68 2.73 -12.17
N ILE A 79 -4.94 4.02 -12.16
CA ILE A 79 -6.04 4.63 -11.40
C ILE A 79 -7.05 5.28 -12.33
N ASP A 80 -8.28 5.43 -11.88
CA ASP A 80 -9.27 6.24 -12.58
C ASP A 80 -8.91 7.73 -12.49
N ALA A 81 -8.72 8.35 -13.67
CA ALA A 81 -8.31 9.73 -13.81
C ALA A 81 -9.25 10.75 -13.14
N ASN A 82 -10.51 10.43 -12.98
CA ASN A 82 -11.50 11.44 -12.65
C ASN A 82 -11.64 11.70 -11.14
N TRP A 83 -11.10 10.84 -10.27
CA TRP A 83 -11.47 10.84 -8.86
C TRP A 83 -10.32 10.89 -7.86
N THR A 84 -9.06 10.75 -8.26
CA THR A 84 -7.96 10.59 -7.30
C THR A 84 -6.97 11.75 -7.28
N ALA A 85 -6.61 12.19 -6.10
CA ALA A 85 -5.62 13.26 -5.88
C ALA A 85 -4.18 12.87 -6.34
N GLY A 86 -3.85 11.58 -6.35
CA GLY A 86 -2.57 11.06 -6.88
C GLY A 86 -2.38 11.25 -8.38
N HIS A 87 -3.46 11.51 -9.06
CA HIS A 87 -3.51 11.86 -10.46
C HIS A 87 -2.60 13.04 -10.83
N HIS A 88 -2.51 14.07 -10.00
CA HIS A 88 -1.65 15.22 -10.25
C HIS A 88 -0.18 14.84 -10.44
N PHE A 89 0.33 13.91 -9.64
CA PHE A 89 1.70 13.44 -9.73
C PHE A 89 1.95 12.68 -11.04
N LEU A 90 1.00 11.84 -11.47
CA LEU A 90 1.09 11.04 -12.70
C LEU A 90 0.89 11.86 -14.00
N HIS A 91 0.36 13.07 -13.90
CA HIS A 91 0.12 13.96 -15.04
C HIS A 91 1.01 15.22 -15.06
N ALA A 92 2.10 15.21 -14.32
CA ALA A 92 3.03 16.34 -14.23
C ALA A 92 2.38 17.65 -13.72
N ASN A 93 1.29 17.56 -12.95
CA ASN A 93 0.58 18.71 -12.39
C ASN A 93 0.84 18.88 -10.88
N ASN A 94 1.82 18.14 -10.34
CA ASN A 94 2.16 18.21 -8.92
C ASN A 94 2.91 19.52 -8.61
N THR A 95 2.62 20.10 -7.44
CA THR A 95 3.22 21.34 -6.95
C THR A 95 3.58 21.22 -5.47
N PRO A 96 4.43 22.10 -4.92
CA PRO A 96 4.72 22.14 -3.49
C PRO A 96 3.50 22.39 -2.58
N THR A 97 2.34 22.74 -3.13
CA THR A 97 1.07 22.94 -2.41
C THR A 97 0.06 21.82 -2.65
N SER A 98 0.42 20.80 -3.40
CA SER A 98 -0.46 19.65 -3.65
C SER A 98 -0.60 18.81 -2.38
N ASP A 99 -1.84 18.56 -1.93
CA ASP A 99 -2.13 17.75 -0.74
C ASP A 99 -1.46 16.37 -0.85
N PHE A 100 -1.82 15.59 -1.85
CA PHE A 100 -1.37 14.22 -1.98
C PHE A 100 0.10 14.08 -2.42
N GLY A 101 0.53 14.85 -3.37
CA GLY A 101 1.88 14.76 -3.94
C GLY A 101 2.92 15.60 -3.20
N SER A 102 2.61 16.23 -2.06
CA SER A 102 3.53 17.04 -1.28
C SER A 102 3.21 17.03 0.21
N GLU A 103 2.07 17.57 0.65
CA GLU A 103 1.81 17.90 2.06
C GLU A 103 1.43 16.69 2.91
N ARG A 104 0.60 15.77 2.38
CA ARG A 104 -0.03 14.69 3.16
C ARG A 104 0.97 13.80 3.86
N TRP A 105 1.89 13.19 3.12
CA TRP A 105 2.87 12.25 3.65
C TRP A 105 3.82 12.93 4.63
N TRP A 106 4.23 14.16 4.32
CA TRP A 106 5.03 14.97 5.22
C TRP A 106 4.34 15.16 6.58
N LYS A 107 3.11 15.69 6.54
CA LYS A 107 2.33 15.96 7.75
C LYS A 107 2.08 14.70 8.58
N ASN A 108 1.64 13.62 7.93
CA ASN A 108 1.27 12.40 8.62
C ASN A 108 2.48 11.74 9.27
N TYR A 109 3.58 11.58 8.52
CA TYR A 109 4.77 10.94 9.04
C TYR A 109 5.43 11.75 10.15
N TYR A 110 5.55 13.06 10.03
CA TYR A 110 6.04 13.88 11.12
C TYR A 110 5.14 13.86 12.35
N SER A 111 3.84 13.78 12.20
CA SER A 111 2.92 13.61 13.33
C SER A 111 3.19 12.30 14.09
N GLY A 112 3.48 11.20 13.36
CA GLY A 112 3.90 9.93 13.98
C GLY A 112 5.25 10.04 14.70
N ILE A 113 6.25 10.65 14.04
CA ILE A 113 7.59 10.86 14.57
C ILE A 113 7.56 11.67 15.89
N LEU A 114 6.79 12.76 15.92
CA LEU A 114 6.69 13.61 17.11
C LEU A 114 6.08 12.85 18.28
N ARG A 115 5.00 12.08 18.04
CA ARG A 115 4.40 11.24 19.10
C ARG A 115 5.35 10.14 19.59
N ALA A 116 6.11 9.52 18.68
CA ALA A 116 7.12 8.54 19.07
C ALA A 116 8.23 9.19 19.93
N ASN A 117 8.69 10.40 19.57
CA ASN A 117 9.67 11.13 20.35
C ASN A 117 9.17 11.49 21.76
N ASP A 118 7.90 11.85 21.90
CA ASP A 118 7.29 12.10 23.21
C ASP A 118 7.36 10.86 24.11
N VAL A 119 7.01 9.68 23.58
CA VAL A 119 7.12 8.42 24.33
C VAL A 119 8.57 8.09 24.65
N ILE A 120 9.47 8.14 23.69
CA ILE A 120 10.89 7.82 23.87
C ILE A 120 11.52 8.67 24.97
N THR A 121 11.15 9.95 25.04
CA THR A 121 11.72 10.91 26.01
C THR A 121 11.11 10.76 27.39
N ASN A 122 9.81 10.61 27.51
CA ASN A 122 9.12 10.76 28.78
C ASN A 122 8.80 9.42 29.46
N LEU A 123 8.53 8.35 28.71
CA LEU A 123 8.16 7.05 29.27
C LEU A 123 9.18 6.49 30.29
N PRO A 124 10.51 6.64 30.11
CA PRO A 124 11.50 6.16 31.08
C PRO A 124 11.31 6.73 32.50
N THR A 125 10.70 7.90 32.65
CA THR A 125 10.50 8.58 33.94
C THR A 125 9.21 8.17 34.66
N VAL A 126 8.29 7.49 33.96
CA VAL A 126 6.95 7.14 34.50
C VAL A 126 7.06 6.08 35.57
N ALA A 127 6.47 6.35 36.75
CA ALA A 127 6.37 5.36 37.82
C ALA A 127 5.25 4.32 37.53
N GLY A 128 5.39 3.12 38.10
CA GLY A 128 4.35 2.07 38.03
C GLY A 128 4.39 1.20 36.76
N ILE A 129 5.31 1.45 35.84
CA ILE A 129 5.60 0.58 34.69
C ILE A 129 6.96 -0.08 34.92
N SER A 130 7.06 -1.40 34.68
CA SER A 130 8.34 -2.13 34.84
C SER A 130 9.40 -1.63 33.83
N GLU A 131 10.67 -1.65 34.23
CA GLU A 131 11.77 -1.22 33.34
C GLU A 131 11.83 -2.05 32.04
N ALA A 132 11.53 -3.34 32.13
CA ALA A 132 11.45 -4.20 30.95
C ALA A 132 10.37 -3.74 29.96
N LYS A 133 9.17 -3.38 30.48
CA LYS A 133 8.07 -2.89 29.64
C LYS A 133 8.38 -1.50 29.06
N LYS A 134 9.00 -0.61 29.85
CA LYS A 134 9.45 0.69 29.36
C LYS A 134 10.47 0.56 28.23
N SER A 135 11.49 -0.30 28.42
CA SER A 135 12.53 -0.56 27.40
C SER A 135 11.91 -1.05 26.11
N ARG A 136 11.02 -2.06 26.20
CA ARG A 136 10.29 -2.60 25.04
C ARG A 136 9.53 -1.51 24.31
N TYR A 137 8.71 -0.72 24.98
CA TYR A 137 7.91 0.34 24.37
C TYR A 137 8.74 1.47 23.76
N VAL A 138 9.89 1.81 24.36
CA VAL A 138 10.85 2.75 23.76
C VAL A 138 11.41 2.18 22.46
N SER A 139 11.75 0.88 22.43
CA SER A 139 12.24 0.21 21.22
C SER A 139 11.17 0.16 20.14
N GLU A 140 9.91 -0.14 20.48
CA GLU A 140 8.79 -0.10 19.55
C GLU A 140 8.63 1.30 18.92
N CYS A 141 8.68 2.37 19.75
CA CYS A 141 8.57 3.74 19.26
C CYS A 141 9.77 4.17 18.39
N LYS A 142 10.99 3.70 18.68
CA LYS A 142 12.16 3.93 17.83
C LYS A 142 12.01 3.23 16.46
N PHE A 143 11.47 2.01 16.43
CA PHE A 143 11.15 1.33 15.18
C PHE A 143 10.10 2.11 14.37
N LEU A 144 8.98 2.52 14.99
CA LEU A 144 7.93 3.29 14.32
C LEU A 144 8.44 4.64 13.81
N ARG A 145 9.28 5.34 14.59
CA ARG A 145 9.98 6.54 14.12
C ARG A 145 10.83 6.25 12.89
N SER A 146 11.61 5.17 12.92
CA SER A 146 12.44 4.73 11.80
C SER A 146 11.60 4.37 10.58
N TRP A 147 10.44 3.74 10.75
CA TRP A 147 9.49 3.42 9.68
C TRP A 147 9.02 4.68 8.94
N TRP A 148 8.61 5.73 9.66
CA TRP A 148 8.20 6.99 9.03
C TRP A 148 9.35 7.74 8.38
N TYR A 149 10.52 7.80 9.02
CA TYR A 149 11.69 8.41 8.39
C TYR A 149 12.20 7.64 7.18
N TYR A 150 12.10 6.32 7.16
CA TYR A 150 12.41 5.51 5.99
C TYR A 150 11.60 5.98 4.78
N ARG A 151 10.29 6.14 4.94
CA ARG A 151 9.40 6.62 3.87
C ARG A 151 9.66 8.09 3.52
N LEU A 152 9.79 8.98 4.50
CA LEU A 152 10.12 10.39 4.26
C LEU A 152 11.41 10.55 3.45
N ASN A 153 12.45 9.80 3.81
CA ASN A 153 13.75 9.88 3.18
C ASN A 153 13.73 9.45 1.71
N ILE A 154 12.93 8.45 1.38
CA ILE A 154 12.75 8.03 -0.02
C ILE A 154 11.93 9.06 -0.80
N LEU A 155 10.82 9.51 -0.20
CA LEU A 155 9.88 10.38 -0.90
C LEU A 155 10.44 11.79 -1.13
N TYR A 156 11.19 12.35 -0.16
CA TYR A 156 11.62 13.75 -0.19
C TYR A 156 13.14 13.95 -0.32
N GLY A 157 13.93 12.87 -0.31
CA GLY A 157 15.38 12.96 -0.53
C GLY A 157 16.15 13.72 0.56
N GLY A 158 15.95 13.33 1.80
CA GLY A 158 16.53 14.01 2.97
C GLY A 158 15.56 15.02 3.58
N VAL A 159 15.45 15.02 4.90
CA VAL A 159 14.46 15.81 5.65
C VAL A 159 15.02 16.23 7.01
N PRO A 160 14.43 17.21 7.73
CA PRO A 160 14.82 17.52 9.10
C PRO A 160 14.67 16.29 10.02
N TYR A 161 15.70 15.98 10.80
CA TYR A 161 15.70 14.84 11.71
C TYR A 161 15.53 15.26 13.17
N TYR A 162 14.45 14.81 13.81
CA TYR A 162 14.11 15.09 15.21
C TYR A 162 14.16 13.82 16.04
N THR A 163 14.91 13.85 17.14
CA THR A 163 15.05 12.73 18.09
C THR A 163 14.34 12.97 19.41
N GLU A 164 13.88 14.22 19.63
CA GLU A 164 13.25 14.68 20.86
C GLU A 164 11.97 15.47 20.54
N PRO A 165 11.08 15.66 21.51
CA PRO A 165 9.92 16.54 21.37
C PRO A 165 10.33 17.96 21.00
N VAL A 166 9.62 18.55 20.05
CA VAL A 166 9.84 19.94 19.64
C VAL A 166 9.14 20.88 20.63
N LYS A 167 9.90 21.59 21.47
CA LYS A 167 9.36 22.42 22.55
C LYS A 167 9.28 23.93 22.23
N SER A 168 9.77 24.36 21.07
CA SER A 168 9.74 25.76 20.65
C SER A 168 9.70 25.91 19.14
N ILE A 169 9.25 27.06 18.67
CA ILE A 169 9.25 27.42 17.24
C ILE A 169 10.67 27.34 16.65
N ASP A 170 11.68 27.79 17.40
CA ASP A 170 13.08 27.76 16.94
C ASP A 170 13.62 26.32 16.92
N GLY A 171 13.21 25.47 17.86
CA GLY A 171 13.53 24.04 17.84
C GLY A 171 12.95 23.29 16.63
N ALA A 172 11.87 23.81 16.04
CA ALA A 172 11.26 23.29 14.83
C ALA A 172 12.00 23.68 13.54
N LYS A 173 12.91 24.67 13.59
CA LYS A 173 13.60 25.23 12.41
C LYS A 173 14.93 24.52 12.12
N LYS A 174 14.94 23.18 12.05
CA LYS A 174 16.13 22.44 11.63
C LYS A 174 16.29 22.48 10.11
N ALA A 175 17.56 22.53 9.67
CA ALA A 175 17.89 22.25 8.28
C ALA A 175 17.59 20.77 7.95
N ARG A 176 17.51 20.46 6.68
CA ARG A 176 17.41 19.07 6.21
C ARG A 176 18.73 18.33 6.48
N SER A 177 18.63 17.12 7.01
CA SER A 177 19.72 16.16 6.93
C SER A 177 19.80 15.61 5.52
N THR A 178 20.97 15.18 5.09
CA THR A 178 21.13 14.44 3.84
C THR A 178 20.44 13.09 3.92
N GLN A 179 20.15 12.51 2.77
CA GLN A 179 19.55 11.18 2.69
C GLN A 179 20.42 10.12 3.38
N ASP A 180 21.74 10.22 3.23
CA ASP A 180 22.69 9.26 3.81
C ASP A 180 22.81 9.39 5.33
N GLU A 181 22.82 10.63 5.87
CA GLU A 181 22.77 10.86 7.32
C GLU A 181 21.50 10.27 7.95
N ILE A 182 20.35 10.37 7.26
CA ILE A 182 19.12 9.77 7.77
C ILE A 182 19.24 8.24 7.79
N TRP A 183 19.78 7.62 6.76
CA TRP A 183 20.02 6.17 6.78
C TRP A 183 20.86 5.75 7.98
N ASP A 184 21.91 6.50 8.31
CA ASP A 184 22.77 6.21 9.46
C ASP A 184 22.02 6.34 10.79
N TYR A 185 21.16 7.33 10.95
CA TYR A 185 20.30 7.47 12.13
C TYR A 185 19.32 6.30 12.26
N LEU A 186 18.71 5.85 11.15
CA LEU A 186 17.81 4.71 11.18
C LEU A 186 18.54 3.42 11.58
N ILE A 187 19.76 3.21 11.08
CA ILE A 187 20.59 2.06 11.46
C ILE A 187 20.88 2.10 12.98
N GLN A 188 21.17 3.26 13.57
CA GLN A 188 21.39 3.40 15.00
C GLN A 188 20.13 3.07 15.82
N ASP A 189 18.97 3.64 15.45
CA ASP A 189 17.69 3.36 16.14
C ASP A 189 17.34 1.89 16.06
N LEU A 190 17.39 1.29 14.88
CA LEU A 190 17.05 -0.11 14.65
C LEU A 190 18.04 -1.06 15.33
N THR A 191 19.33 -0.72 15.38
CA THR A 191 20.32 -1.47 16.15
C THR A 191 19.97 -1.45 17.63
N SER A 192 19.59 -0.29 18.19
CA SER A 192 19.18 -0.22 19.59
C SER A 192 17.91 -1.04 19.90
N CYS A 193 16.99 -1.19 18.92
CA CYS A 193 15.82 -2.07 19.05
C CYS A 193 16.24 -3.56 19.10
N ILE A 194 17.15 -3.94 18.22
CA ILE A 194 17.67 -5.31 18.13
C ILE A 194 18.42 -5.70 19.40
N ASP A 195 19.21 -4.78 19.96
CA ASP A 195 20.02 -5.01 21.17
C ASP A 195 19.19 -5.03 22.46
N ASP A 196 17.94 -4.55 22.45
CA ASP A 196 17.06 -4.59 23.62
C ASP A 196 16.65 -6.03 23.97
N PRO A 197 17.06 -6.55 25.14
CA PRO A 197 16.69 -7.90 25.54
C PRO A 197 15.19 -8.09 25.80
N ASN A 198 14.44 -7.01 25.98
CA ASN A 198 13.01 -7.02 26.27
C ASN A 198 12.13 -6.95 25.01
N LEU A 199 12.69 -6.62 23.84
CA LEU A 199 11.97 -6.70 22.58
C LEU A 199 11.98 -8.16 22.09
N PRO A 200 10.82 -8.82 21.89
CA PRO A 200 10.79 -10.22 21.51
C PRO A 200 11.20 -10.41 20.04
N ASN A 201 11.70 -11.60 19.71
CA ASN A 201 12.00 -11.97 18.34
C ASN A 201 10.75 -11.98 17.45
N LYS A 202 9.66 -12.52 17.98
CA LYS A 202 8.35 -12.66 17.32
C LYS A 202 7.28 -12.85 18.39
N TYR A 203 6.04 -12.46 18.10
CA TYR A 203 4.88 -12.84 18.93
C TYR A 203 4.19 -14.09 18.36
N GLY A 204 3.65 -14.93 19.21
CA GLY A 204 2.76 -16.03 18.81
C GLY A 204 1.39 -15.49 18.38
N ALA A 205 0.66 -16.27 17.58
CA ALA A 205 -0.67 -15.88 17.08
C ALA A 205 -1.69 -15.57 18.20
N ASP A 206 -1.58 -16.24 19.36
CA ASP A 206 -2.47 -16.06 20.51
C ASP A 206 -1.99 -14.98 21.50
N SER A 207 -0.89 -14.27 21.20
CA SER A 207 -0.37 -13.22 22.06
C SER A 207 -1.30 -12.01 22.09
N GLU A 208 -1.55 -11.46 23.28
CA GLU A 208 -2.25 -10.19 23.45
C GLU A 208 -1.47 -9.01 22.82
N ASP A 209 -0.14 -9.11 22.74
CA ASP A 209 0.75 -8.14 22.11
C ASP A 209 0.94 -8.42 20.59
N TYR A 210 0.16 -9.34 19.97
CA TYR A 210 0.27 -9.56 18.53
C TYR A 210 0.02 -8.26 17.77
N GLY A 211 0.87 -7.96 16.79
CA GLY A 211 0.86 -6.70 16.03
C GLY A 211 1.84 -5.64 16.55
N HIS A 212 2.35 -5.79 17.77
CA HIS A 212 3.45 -4.97 18.24
C HIS A 212 4.76 -5.28 17.49
N VAL A 213 5.65 -4.29 17.44
CA VAL A 213 6.97 -4.40 16.83
C VAL A 213 7.81 -5.49 17.48
N THR A 214 8.62 -6.17 16.66
CA THR A 214 9.49 -7.28 17.07
C THR A 214 10.93 -7.06 16.60
N LYS A 215 11.90 -7.83 17.14
CA LYS A 215 13.26 -7.84 16.59
C LYS A 215 13.29 -8.25 15.12
N GLY A 216 12.45 -9.21 14.72
CA GLY A 216 12.35 -9.61 13.32
C GLY A 216 11.92 -8.47 12.40
N ALA A 217 11.00 -7.60 12.85
CA ALA A 217 10.63 -6.39 12.13
C ALA A 217 11.81 -5.38 12.05
N ALA A 218 12.56 -5.22 13.16
CA ALA A 218 13.72 -4.32 13.21
C ALA A 218 14.85 -4.79 12.28
N TYR A 219 15.17 -6.08 12.28
CA TYR A 219 16.12 -6.66 11.31
C TYR A 219 15.64 -6.46 9.87
N ALA A 220 14.39 -6.76 9.57
CA ALA A 220 13.86 -6.61 8.22
C ALA A 220 13.95 -5.16 7.70
N LEU A 221 13.60 -4.18 8.54
CA LEU A 221 13.69 -2.77 8.15
C LEU A 221 15.14 -2.29 8.04
N ARG A 222 16.06 -2.71 8.95
CA ARG A 222 17.47 -2.35 8.88
C ARG A 222 18.13 -2.96 7.64
N GLY A 223 17.81 -4.21 7.31
CA GLY A 223 18.23 -4.84 6.06
C GLY A 223 17.81 -4.03 4.82
N LYS A 224 16.55 -3.55 4.78
CA LYS A 224 16.09 -2.65 3.71
C LYS A 224 16.89 -1.34 3.67
N VAL A 225 17.24 -0.74 4.81
CA VAL A 225 18.08 0.46 4.87
C VAL A 225 19.48 0.16 4.33
N TYR A 226 20.10 -0.98 4.68
CA TYR A 226 21.37 -1.39 4.11
C TYR A 226 21.31 -1.59 2.60
N MET A 227 20.20 -2.05 2.02
CA MET A 227 20.03 -2.12 0.57
C MET A 227 20.09 -0.73 -0.10
N TRP A 228 19.50 0.29 0.50
CA TRP A 228 19.61 1.68 0.02
C TRP A 228 21.04 2.20 0.07
N LYS A 229 21.80 1.82 1.09
CA LYS A 229 23.24 2.14 1.21
C LYS A 229 24.13 1.23 0.35
N LYS A 230 23.55 0.23 -0.33
CA LYS A 230 24.29 -0.81 -1.09
C LYS A 230 25.28 -1.62 -0.22
N GLU A 231 24.99 -1.71 1.07
CA GLU A 231 25.76 -2.52 2.03
C GLU A 231 25.21 -3.96 2.04
N TRP A 232 25.31 -4.63 0.90
CA TRP A 232 24.64 -5.90 0.57
C TRP A 232 24.92 -7.04 1.57
N LYS A 233 26.16 -7.12 2.07
CA LYS A 233 26.49 -8.16 3.06
C LYS A 233 25.74 -7.96 4.36
N LYS A 234 25.66 -6.71 4.86
CA LYS A 234 24.91 -6.41 6.08
C LYS A 234 23.40 -6.61 5.88
N ALA A 235 22.88 -6.28 4.69
CA ALA A 235 21.49 -6.54 4.35
C ALA A 235 21.19 -8.05 4.38
N ALA A 236 22.04 -8.87 3.74
CA ALA A 236 21.88 -10.33 3.73
C ALA A 236 21.94 -10.93 5.15
N ASP A 237 22.87 -10.45 5.99
CA ASP A 237 22.99 -10.90 7.38
C ASP A 237 21.73 -10.58 8.19
N ASP A 238 21.18 -9.37 8.05
CA ASP A 238 19.95 -8.98 8.73
C ASP A 238 18.74 -9.82 8.26
N PHE A 239 18.62 -10.09 6.98
CA PHE A 239 17.54 -10.95 6.46
C PHE A 239 17.68 -12.41 6.94
N GLU A 240 18.90 -12.90 7.13
CA GLU A 240 19.16 -14.19 7.76
C GLU A 240 18.68 -14.19 9.23
N GLU A 241 18.94 -13.13 10.00
CA GLU A 241 18.47 -13.02 11.38
C GLU A 241 16.94 -13.01 11.49
N VAL A 242 16.21 -12.44 10.50
CA VAL A 242 14.74 -12.55 10.46
C VAL A 242 14.29 -14.01 10.45
N SER A 243 14.97 -14.87 9.68
CA SER A 243 14.64 -16.31 9.66
C SER A 243 14.88 -16.98 11.01
N LYS A 244 15.94 -16.57 11.73
CA LYS A 244 16.28 -17.07 13.08
C LYS A 244 15.29 -16.58 14.15
N CYS A 245 14.57 -15.49 13.88
CA CYS A 245 13.46 -15.03 14.72
C CYS A 245 12.23 -15.95 14.66
N GLY A 246 12.17 -16.89 13.69
CA GLY A 246 11.11 -17.90 13.57
C GLY A 246 10.00 -17.51 12.58
N TYR A 247 10.23 -16.53 11.73
CA TYR A 247 9.36 -16.22 10.60
C TYR A 247 9.56 -17.20 9.45
N LYS A 248 8.50 -17.53 8.73
CA LYS A 248 8.51 -18.46 7.59
C LYS A 248 7.33 -18.23 6.68
N LEU A 249 7.41 -18.72 5.44
CA LEU A 249 6.31 -18.65 4.49
C LEU A 249 5.08 -19.42 5.00
N TYR A 250 3.91 -18.90 4.71
CA TYR A 250 2.64 -19.59 4.87
C TYR A 250 2.46 -20.58 3.72
N THR A 251 2.34 -21.87 4.02
CA THR A 251 2.32 -22.96 3.04
C THR A 251 1.13 -23.90 3.19
N ASN A 252 0.07 -23.49 3.90
CA ASN A 252 -1.08 -24.35 4.15
C ASN A 252 -1.97 -24.48 2.91
N GLY A 253 -2.01 -25.66 2.33
CA GLY A 253 -2.83 -25.99 1.16
C GLY A 253 -2.20 -25.58 -0.18
N SER A 254 -2.82 -26.04 -1.25
CA SER A 254 -2.37 -25.80 -2.64
C SER A 254 -2.61 -24.37 -3.12
N ASP A 255 -3.46 -23.61 -2.42
CA ASP A 255 -3.78 -22.21 -2.68
C ASP A 255 -3.26 -21.28 -1.56
N ALA A 256 -2.16 -21.69 -0.93
CA ALA A 256 -1.58 -20.99 0.23
C ALA A 256 -1.41 -19.48 0.03
N TYR A 257 -1.00 -19.04 -1.16
CA TYR A 257 -0.90 -17.62 -1.47
C TYR A 257 -2.25 -16.89 -1.35
N LYS A 258 -3.34 -17.50 -1.84
CA LYS A 258 -4.69 -16.92 -1.70
C LYS A 258 -5.14 -16.90 -0.24
N GLN A 259 -4.88 -17.99 0.48
CA GLN A 259 -5.30 -18.14 1.88
C GLN A 259 -4.55 -17.20 2.83
N LEU A 260 -3.32 -16.82 2.48
CA LEU A 260 -2.51 -15.88 3.27
C LEU A 260 -3.22 -14.53 3.51
N PHE A 261 -4.00 -14.05 2.54
CA PHE A 261 -4.69 -12.76 2.59
C PHE A 261 -6.16 -12.88 3.01
N LYS A 262 -6.45 -13.83 3.90
CA LYS A 262 -7.74 -14.03 4.56
C LYS A 262 -7.63 -13.66 6.03
N ALA A 263 -8.65 -13.01 6.59
CA ALA A 263 -8.68 -12.60 8.00
C ALA A 263 -8.37 -13.76 8.95
N ALA A 264 -8.80 -14.99 8.64
CA ALA A 264 -8.50 -16.18 9.43
C ALA A 264 -7.00 -16.56 9.51
N ASN A 265 -6.15 -16.04 8.62
CA ASN A 265 -4.73 -16.42 8.49
C ASN A 265 -3.76 -15.23 8.69
N GLU A 266 -4.25 -14.06 9.04
CA GLU A 266 -3.41 -12.85 9.20
C GLU A 266 -2.44 -12.92 10.37
N ARG A 267 -2.70 -13.79 11.39
CA ARG A 267 -1.80 -14.03 12.52
C ARG A 267 -0.82 -15.18 12.28
N CYS A 268 -0.44 -15.43 11.04
CA CYS A 268 0.50 -16.50 10.71
C CYS A 268 1.97 -16.05 10.82
N ASP A 269 2.88 -17.05 10.73
CA ASP A 269 4.33 -16.82 10.84
C ASP A 269 4.94 -16.03 9.66
N GLU A 270 4.18 -15.75 8.61
CA GLU A 270 4.65 -14.94 7.49
C GLU A 270 4.50 -13.44 7.75
N MET A 271 3.53 -13.01 8.56
CA MET A 271 3.29 -11.61 8.87
C MET A 271 4.28 -11.10 9.91
N ILE A 272 5.12 -10.12 9.53
CA ILE A 272 6.19 -9.56 10.37
C ILE A 272 5.75 -8.23 10.99
N PHE A 273 5.21 -7.36 10.16
CA PHE A 273 4.66 -6.06 10.56
C PHE A 273 3.50 -5.70 9.64
N SER A 274 2.32 -5.50 10.20
CA SER A 274 1.08 -5.26 9.46
C SER A 274 0.27 -4.15 10.12
N LEU A 275 -0.51 -3.43 9.29
CA LEU A 275 -1.63 -2.67 9.78
C LEU A 275 -2.76 -3.65 10.08
N GLN A 276 -3.12 -3.76 11.35
CA GLN A 276 -4.19 -4.66 11.79
C GLN A 276 -5.54 -4.00 11.57
N CYS A 277 -6.45 -4.67 10.89
CA CYS A 277 -7.73 -4.11 10.47
C CYS A 277 -8.90 -4.86 11.14
N ILE A 278 -9.96 -4.12 11.42
CA ILE A 278 -11.26 -4.65 11.85
C ILE A 278 -12.37 -3.98 11.04
N ASN A 279 -13.54 -4.61 10.92
CA ASN A 279 -14.65 -4.03 10.15
C ASN A 279 -15.34 -2.90 10.93
N GLU A 280 -14.59 -1.84 11.26
CA GLU A 280 -15.08 -0.65 11.97
C GLU A 280 -14.48 0.63 11.37
N GLU A 281 -15.23 1.74 11.45
CA GLU A 281 -14.78 3.05 10.99
C GLU A 281 -13.51 3.50 11.73
N GLY A 282 -12.51 3.93 10.97
CA GLY A 282 -11.23 4.38 11.51
C GLY A 282 -10.20 3.25 11.75
N PHE A 283 -10.63 1.98 11.74
CA PHE A 283 -9.78 0.82 11.99
C PHE A 283 -9.90 -0.25 10.91
N GLY A 284 -10.76 -0.06 9.92
CA GLY A 284 -10.94 -0.99 8.81
C GLY A 284 -10.04 -0.68 7.62
N GLY A 285 -9.56 -1.72 6.96
CA GLY A 285 -8.87 -1.60 5.69
C GLY A 285 -9.79 -1.00 4.62
N ILE A 286 -9.29 -0.05 3.85
CA ILE A 286 -10.07 0.63 2.80
C ILE A 286 -9.86 0.05 1.40
N LYS A 287 -9.03 -0.97 1.25
CA LYS A 287 -8.79 -1.60 -0.05
C LYS A 287 -10.06 -2.23 -0.63
N ASN A 288 -10.99 -2.70 0.19
CA ASN A 288 -12.31 -3.11 -0.29
C ASN A 288 -13.03 -1.99 -1.08
N ARG A 289 -12.94 -0.74 -0.67
CA ARG A 289 -13.56 0.37 -1.39
C ARG A 289 -12.80 0.74 -2.66
N GLY A 290 -11.50 0.92 -2.57
CA GLY A 290 -10.67 1.36 -3.68
C GLY A 290 -10.46 0.27 -4.74
N TYR A 291 -10.22 -0.96 -4.31
CA TYR A 291 -9.97 -2.11 -5.17
C TYR A 291 -11.23 -2.91 -5.49
N GLY A 292 -12.24 -2.79 -4.65
CA GLY A 292 -13.43 -3.63 -4.68
C GLY A 292 -14.26 -3.46 -5.95
N ASN A 293 -14.99 -4.50 -6.27
CA ASN A 293 -15.76 -4.63 -7.49
C ASN A 293 -17.22 -4.27 -7.25
N ARG A 294 -17.89 -3.77 -8.28
CA ARG A 294 -19.34 -3.56 -8.25
C ARG A 294 -20.06 -4.88 -8.48
N CYS A 295 -20.12 -5.71 -7.44
CA CYS A 295 -20.82 -6.99 -7.42
C CYS A 295 -22.14 -6.89 -6.65
N LEU A 296 -22.84 -5.76 -6.69
CA LEU A 296 -24.03 -5.52 -5.88
C LEU A 296 -25.28 -5.37 -6.72
N PRO A 297 -26.44 -5.85 -6.23
CA PRO A 297 -27.74 -5.51 -6.82
C PRO A 297 -27.97 -3.99 -6.80
N PRO A 298 -28.67 -3.43 -7.79
CA PRO A 298 -28.88 -1.99 -7.93
C PRO A 298 -29.62 -1.31 -6.77
N ASP A 299 -30.29 -2.08 -5.96
CA ASP A 299 -31.24 -1.58 -4.93
C ASP A 299 -30.62 -1.39 -3.54
N ASN A 300 -29.32 -1.67 -3.38
CA ASN A 300 -28.66 -1.56 -2.09
C ASN A 300 -27.83 -0.28 -1.99
N GLU A 301 -28.51 0.80 -1.68
CA GLU A 301 -27.86 2.07 -1.41
C GLU A 301 -26.90 1.95 -0.22
N GLY A 302 -25.60 2.10 -0.48
CA GLY A 302 -24.62 2.48 0.52
C GLY A 302 -23.92 1.36 1.32
N LYS A 303 -24.23 0.08 1.12
CA LYS A 303 -23.54 -1.00 1.85
C LYS A 303 -22.64 -1.84 0.92
N GLY A 304 -21.34 -1.88 1.22
CA GLY A 304 -20.42 -2.81 0.58
C GLY A 304 -20.01 -2.46 -0.86
N LEU A 305 -20.02 -1.20 -1.24
CA LEU A 305 -19.67 -0.75 -2.59
C LEU A 305 -18.16 -0.66 -2.77
N GLY A 306 -17.60 -1.49 -3.65
CA GLY A 306 -16.32 -1.24 -4.29
C GLY A 306 -16.46 -0.19 -5.39
N TRP A 307 -15.47 0.70 -5.49
CA TRP A 307 -15.51 1.81 -6.45
C TRP A 307 -14.70 1.56 -7.71
N ASN A 308 -13.89 0.49 -7.76
CA ASN A 308 -12.95 0.19 -8.86
C ASN A 308 -12.02 1.39 -9.18
N ASN A 309 -11.63 2.16 -8.18
CA ASN A 309 -10.76 3.32 -8.38
C ASN A 309 -9.37 2.91 -8.85
N TYR A 310 -8.97 1.69 -8.52
CA TYR A 310 -7.68 1.12 -8.88
C TYR A 310 -7.90 -0.13 -9.73
N VAL A 311 -7.30 -0.11 -10.90
CA VAL A 311 -7.37 -1.20 -11.87
C VAL A 311 -5.96 -1.68 -12.21
N ILE A 312 -5.83 -2.88 -12.74
CA ILE A 312 -4.53 -3.49 -13.01
C ILE A 312 -4.16 -3.27 -14.47
N ASN A 313 -2.89 -2.86 -14.71
CA ASN A 313 -2.37 -2.63 -16.04
C ASN A 313 -2.27 -3.97 -16.81
N PRO A 314 -2.79 -4.06 -18.05
CA PRO A 314 -2.68 -5.25 -18.88
C PRO A 314 -1.24 -5.75 -19.07
N GLN A 315 -0.26 -4.84 -19.18
CA GLN A 315 1.14 -5.22 -19.31
C GLN A 315 1.64 -6.00 -18.09
N PHE A 316 1.19 -5.62 -16.89
CA PHE A 316 1.50 -6.38 -15.67
C PHE A 316 0.86 -7.77 -15.72
N VAL A 317 -0.40 -7.89 -16.14
CA VAL A 317 -1.07 -9.19 -16.29
C VAL A 317 -0.35 -10.08 -17.30
N ASP A 318 0.10 -9.49 -18.41
CA ASP A 318 0.83 -10.21 -19.45
C ASP A 318 2.25 -10.62 -19.01
N SER A 319 2.83 -9.92 -18.02
CA SER A 319 4.16 -10.24 -17.49
C SER A 319 4.22 -11.55 -16.69
N TYR A 320 3.10 -12.00 -16.12
CA TYR A 320 3.07 -13.29 -15.43
C TYR A 320 3.47 -14.43 -16.36
N GLU A 321 4.33 -15.32 -15.90
CA GLU A 321 4.73 -16.52 -16.62
C GLU A 321 3.60 -17.55 -16.71
N ASN A 322 3.76 -18.51 -17.58
CA ASN A 322 3.01 -19.77 -17.52
C ASN A 322 3.50 -20.59 -16.32
N LYS A 323 2.71 -21.58 -15.90
CA LYS A 323 3.00 -22.40 -14.71
C LYS A 323 4.36 -23.15 -14.79
N ASP A 324 4.83 -23.44 -16.01
CA ASP A 324 6.13 -24.07 -16.26
C ASP A 324 7.30 -23.07 -16.31
N GLY A 325 7.05 -21.79 -16.09
CA GLY A 325 8.03 -20.71 -16.14
C GLY A 325 8.32 -20.19 -17.55
N SER A 326 7.62 -20.65 -18.58
CA SER A 326 7.72 -20.07 -19.93
C SER A 326 7.07 -18.68 -19.98
N PRO A 327 7.59 -17.73 -20.77
CA PRO A 327 6.96 -16.46 -20.99
C PRO A 327 5.56 -16.63 -21.60
N PHE A 328 4.61 -15.80 -21.17
CA PHE A 328 3.31 -15.74 -21.81
C PHE A 328 3.39 -14.98 -23.13
N ASN A 329 2.71 -15.50 -24.15
CA ASN A 329 2.60 -14.84 -25.45
C ASN A 329 1.17 -14.96 -25.98
N TRP A 330 0.53 -13.85 -26.27
CA TRP A 330 -0.81 -13.82 -26.85
C TRP A 330 -0.90 -14.53 -28.20
N ASP A 331 0.18 -14.51 -28.99
CA ASP A 331 0.19 -15.16 -30.32
C ASP A 331 0.12 -16.68 -30.24
N ASP A 332 0.48 -17.30 -29.12
CA ASP A 332 0.32 -18.74 -28.89
C ASP A 332 -1.15 -19.12 -28.66
N ILE A 333 -1.97 -18.19 -28.21
CA ILE A 333 -3.40 -18.38 -27.95
C ILE A 333 -4.25 -17.89 -29.13
N ILE A 334 -3.89 -16.73 -29.67
CA ILE A 334 -4.61 -16.05 -30.75
C ILE A 334 -3.58 -15.64 -31.81
N PRO A 335 -3.34 -16.46 -32.85
CA PRO A 335 -2.35 -16.17 -33.88
C PRO A 335 -2.54 -14.78 -34.50
N GLY A 336 -1.46 -13.97 -34.52
CA GLY A 336 -1.47 -12.63 -35.06
C GLY A 336 -1.96 -11.53 -34.11
N TYR A 337 -2.32 -11.86 -32.86
CA TYR A 337 -2.81 -10.90 -31.87
C TYR A 337 -1.85 -9.74 -31.64
N SER A 338 -0.55 -10.00 -31.52
CA SER A 338 0.46 -8.96 -31.26
C SER A 338 0.58 -7.96 -32.42
N ALA A 339 0.26 -8.37 -33.64
CA ALA A 339 0.30 -7.50 -34.82
C ALA A 339 -0.95 -6.61 -34.96
N MET A 340 -2.06 -6.94 -34.30
CA MET A 340 -3.31 -6.17 -34.35
C MET A 340 -3.15 -4.83 -33.61
N SER A 341 -3.91 -3.82 -34.07
CA SER A 341 -4.10 -2.61 -33.26
C SER A 341 -4.82 -2.96 -31.94
N THR A 342 -4.59 -2.17 -30.90
CA THR A 342 -5.21 -2.44 -29.59
C THR A 342 -6.73 -2.46 -29.67
N ASN A 343 -7.34 -1.58 -30.47
CA ASN A 343 -8.80 -1.58 -30.62
C ASN A 343 -9.34 -2.83 -31.35
N ALA A 344 -8.63 -3.31 -32.37
CA ALA A 344 -9.04 -4.51 -33.09
C ALA A 344 -9.11 -5.76 -32.19
N ARG A 345 -8.23 -5.84 -31.16
CA ARG A 345 -8.17 -6.94 -30.19
C ARG A 345 -9.43 -7.05 -29.32
N GLN A 346 -10.23 -6.00 -29.19
CA GLN A 346 -11.45 -5.97 -28.37
C GLN A 346 -12.38 -7.15 -28.68
N VAL A 347 -12.45 -7.58 -29.95
CA VAL A 347 -13.33 -8.66 -30.42
C VAL A 347 -13.16 -9.96 -29.64
N TYR A 348 -11.94 -10.26 -29.18
CA TYR A 348 -11.63 -11.50 -28.46
C TYR A 348 -12.17 -11.51 -27.03
N PHE A 349 -12.44 -10.31 -26.47
CA PHE A 349 -12.95 -10.14 -25.11
C PHE A 349 -14.48 -9.98 -25.05
N LEU A 350 -15.15 -9.99 -26.20
CA LEU A 350 -16.61 -9.95 -26.26
C LEU A 350 -17.21 -11.27 -25.76
N ARG A 351 -18.29 -11.18 -24.98
CA ARG A 351 -19.04 -12.37 -24.57
C ARG A 351 -19.68 -13.09 -25.77
N ASN A 352 -20.08 -14.33 -25.56
CA ASN A 352 -20.90 -15.04 -26.53
C ASN A 352 -22.24 -14.31 -26.73
N GLU A 353 -22.86 -14.48 -27.90
CA GLU A 353 -24.22 -14.04 -28.21
C GLU A 353 -24.49 -12.55 -27.92
N ILE A 354 -23.59 -11.67 -28.35
CA ILE A 354 -23.87 -10.23 -28.32
C ILE A 354 -25.01 -9.87 -29.26
N ASN A 355 -25.85 -8.90 -28.87
CA ASN A 355 -26.95 -8.43 -29.70
C ASN A 355 -26.48 -7.44 -30.79
N ALA A 356 -27.38 -7.02 -31.67
CA ALA A 356 -27.07 -6.15 -32.80
C ALA A 356 -26.51 -4.77 -32.36
N THR A 357 -27.03 -4.20 -31.28
CA THR A 357 -26.55 -2.93 -30.73
C THR A 357 -25.16 -3.07 -30.14
N GLU A 358 -24.88 -4.11 -29.37
CA GLU A 358 -23.57 -4.40 -28.81
C GLU A 358 -22.54 -4.65 -29.90
N ARG A 359 -22.94 -5.34 -30.99
CA ARG A 359 -22.09 -5.53 -32.17
C ARG A 359 -21.73 -4.19 -32.82
N ALA A 360 -22.73 -3.34 -33.09
CA ALA A 360 -22.51 -2.02 -33.67
C ALA A 360 -21.58 -1.14 -32.81
N ASN A 361 -21.74 -1.19 -31.48
CA ASN A 361 -20.87 -0.49 -30.54
C ASN A 361 -19.43 -1.01 -30.58
N ALA A 362 -19.22 -2.31 -30.67
CA ALA A 362 -17.90 -2.90 -30.79
C ALA A 362 -17.22 -2.49 -32.11
N GLU A 363 -17.95 -2.55 -33.23
CA GLU A 363 -17.48 -2.08 -34.54
C GLU A 363 -17.09 -0.60 -34.50
N ALA A 364 -17.94 0.25 -33.92
CA ALA A 364 -17.67 1.68 -33.75
C ALA A 364 -16.43 1.95 -32.87
N SER A 365 -16.14 1.07 -31.92
CA SER A 365 -14.94 1.12 -31.06
C SER A 365 -13.67 0.62 -31.76
N GLY A 366 -13.77 0.11 -32.99
CA GLY A 366 -12.66 -0.40 -33.80
C GLY A 366 -12.35 -1.89 -33.62
N ALA A 367 -13.26 -2.68 -33.05
CA ALA A 367 -13.12 -4.14 -32.97
C ALA A 367 -13.14 -4.78 -34.36
N ASP A 368 -12.26 -5.72 -34.61
CA ASP A 368 -12.28 -6.53 -35.87
C ASP A 368 -13.35 -7.64 -35.77
N MET A 369 -14.58 -7.28 -36.08
CA MET A 369 -15.71 -8.18 -35.98
C MET A 369 -15.69 -9.38 -36.95
N THR A 370 -14.73 -9.42 -37.90
CA THR A 370 -14.52 -10.63 -38.72
C THR A 370 -14.01 -11.81 -37.90
N GLN A 371 -13.37 -11.53 -36.76
CA GLN A 371 -12.83 -12.50 -35.83
C GLN A 371 -13.82 -12.92 -34.74
N TYR A 372 -15.01 -12.31 -34.67
CA TYR A 372 -16.00 -12.61 -33.65
C TYR A 372 -16.61 -14.01 -33.84
N LYS A 373 -16.69 -14.75 -32.74
CA LYS A 373 -17.39 -16.02 -32.66
C LYS A 373 -18.65 -15.87 -31.83
N ASN A 374 -19.82 -16.13 -32.39
CA ASN A 374 -21.08 -16.03 -31.65
C ASN A 374 -21.19 -17.05 -30.51
N SER A 375 -20.48 -18.16 -30.64
CA SER A 375 -20.32 -19.23 -29.63
C SER A 375 -18.84 -19.61 -29.54
N GLY A 376 -18.35 -19.84 -28.35
CA GLY A 376 -16.94 -20.19 -28.09
C GLY A 376 -15.96 -19.00 -28.02
N ASN A 377 -16.45 -17.77 -28.04
CA ASN A 377 -15.59 -16.58 -27.89
C ASN A 377 -15.06 -16.46 -26.46
N GLU A 378 -15.90 -16.70 -25.46
CA GLU A 378 -15.54 -16.71 -24.05
C GLU A 378 -14.51 -17.80 -23.72
N GLU A 379 -14.70 -19.01 -24.26
CA GLU A 379 -13.79 -20.13 -24.05
C GLU A 379 -12.41 -19.86 -24.64
N ARG A 380 -12.35 -19.19 -25.78
CA ARG A 380 -11.11 -18.80 -26.43
C ARG A 380 -10.27 -17.86 -25.56
N ILE A 381 -10.90 -16.87 -24.93
CA ILE A 381 -10.17 -15.94 -24.08
C ILE A 381 -9.85 -16.53 -22.70
N LYS A 382 -10.70 -17.39 -22.15
CA LYS A 382 -10.42 -18.14 -20.92
C LYS A 382 -9.14 -18.96 -21.03
N ALA A 383 -8.86 -19.53 -22.21
CA ALA A 383 -7.65 -20.32 -22.45
C ALA A 383 -6.36 -19.54 -22.18
N ALA A 384 -6.36 -18.21 -22.40
CA ALA A 384 -5.21 -17.35 -22.14
C ALA A 384 -4.81 -17.27 -20.66
N TYR A 385 -5.70 -17.62 -19.75
CA TYR A 385 -5.48 -17.54 -18.30
C TYR A 385 -5.38 -18.93 -17.64
N ALA A 386 -5.62 -20.01 -18.36
CA ALA A 386 -5.77 -21.35 -17.77
C ALA A 386 -4.45 -21.94 -17.25
N ASN A 387 -3.32 -21.64 -17.88
CA ASN A 387 -2.02 -22.24 -17.54
C ASN A 387 -0.99 -21.19 -17.08
N ARG A 388 -1.46 -20.14 -16.44
CA ARG A 388 -0.61 -19.06 -15.92
C ARG A 388 -0.13 -19.36 -14.49
N ASP A 389 0.84 -18.63 -14.03
CA ASP A 389 1.20 -18.55 -12.62
C ASP A 389 -0.07 -18.44 -11.75
N PRO A 390 -0.31 -19.33 -10.78
CA PRO A 390 -1.53 -19.32 -9.97
C PRO A 390 -1.77 -17.98 -9.24
N ARG A 391 -0.72 -17.24 -8.91
CA ARG A 391 -0.84 -15.92 -8.27
C ARG A 391 -1.62 -14.92 -9.12
N LEU A 392 -1.58 -15.04 -10.44
CA LEU A 392 -2.39 -14.19 -11.32
C LEU A 392 -3.88 -14.30 -10.96
N GLY A 393 -4.42 -15.52 -10.92
CA GLY A 393 -5.83 -15.73 -10.58
C GLY A 393 -6.20 -15.40 -9.14
N PHE A 394 -5.21 -15.38 -8.22
CA PHE A 394 -5.42 -14.99 -6.81
C PHE A 394 -5.31 -13.49 -6.57
N SER A 395 -4.65 -12.77 -7.46
CA SER A 395 -4.46 -11.32 -7.34
C SER A 395 -5.39 -10.52 -8.25
N VAL A 396 -5.79 -11.09 -9.38
CA VAL A 396 -6.50 -10.41 -10.47
C VAL A 396 -7.79 -11.15 -10.84
N ILE A 397 -8.87 -10.41 -11.02
CA ILE A 397 -10.07 -10.92 -11.68
C ILE A 397 -9.85 -10.78 -13.18
N THR A 398 -9.70 -11.94 -13.83
CA THR A 398 -9.47 -12.01 -15.28
C THR A 398 -10.79 -12.17 -16.04
N PRO A 399 -10.86 -11.81 -17.33
CA PRO A 399 -12.04 -12.01 -18.16
C PRO A 399 -12.63 -13.40 -18.03
N TYR A 400 -13.94 -13.46 -17.79
CA TYR A 400 -14.74 -14.69 -17.61
C TYR A 400 -14.37 -15.55 -16.40
N SER A 401 -13.52 -15.06 -15.49
CA SER A 401 -13.33 -15.69 -14.19
C SER A 401 -14.49 -15.36 -13.24
N THR A 402 -14.72 -16.23 -12.28
CA THR A 402 -15.74 -16.05 -11.25
C THR A 402 -15.15 -15.36 -10.01
N PHE A 403 -15.91 -14.44 -9.45
CA PHE A 403 -15.67 -13.80 -8.16
C PHE A 403 -16.91 -14.03 -7.29
N ILE A 404 -16.71 -14.49 -6.06
CA ILE A 404 -17.84 -14.69 -5.12
C ILE A 404 -18.04 -13.40 -4.35
N GLY A 405 -19.01 -12.61 -4.79
CA GLY A 405 -19.38 -11.32 -4.22
C GLY A 405 -20.77 -11.32 -3.64
N GLY A 406 -21.32 -10.15 -3.43
CA GLY A 406 -22.64 -9.90 -2.86
C GLY A 406 -22.56 -8.95 -1.67
N ILE A 407 -23.69 -8.75 -1.01
CA ILE A 407 -23.77 -8.03 0.26
C ILE A 407 -23.55 -8.98 1.43
N GLU A 408 -23.33 -8.41 2.60
CA GLU A 408 -23.18 -9.13 3.86
C GLU A 408 -24.21 -10.26 4.00
N GLY A 409 -23.70 -11.49 4.09
CA GLY A 409 -24.51 -12.71 4.17
C GLY A 409 -24.92 -13.35 2.83
N GLU A 410 -24.62 -12.73 1.69
CA GLU A 410 -24.84 -13.32 0.36
C GLU A 410 -23.50 -13.69 -0.29
N ALA A 411 -23.36 -14.92 -0.75
CA ALA A 411 -22.21 -15.38 -1.51
C ALA A 411 -22.66 -15.76 -2.93
N LEU A 412 -22.66 -14.78 -3.84
CA LEU A 412 -23.14 -14.96 -5.20
C LEU A 412 -22.00 -15.00 -6.22
N PRO A 413 -22.03 -15.91 -7.22
CA PRO A 413 -21.00 -15.99 -8.25
C PRO A 413 -21.21 -14.90 -9.32
N TYR A 414 -20.35 -13.89 -9.31
CA TYR A 414 -20.27 -12.87 -10.35
C TYR A 414 -19.19 -13.24 -11.38
N VAL A 415 -19.42 -12.88 -12.63
CA VAL A 415 -18.46 -13.14 -13.71
C VAL A 415 -18.11 -11.83 -14.42
N MET A 416 -16.84 -11.64 -14.70
CA MET A 416 -16.33 -10.48 -15.44
C MET A 416 -16.57 -10.70 -16.95
N ARG A 417 -17.66 -10.15 -17.48
CA ARG A 417 -18.07 -10.27 -18.90
C ARG A 417 -18.03 -8.92 -19.60
N PHE A 418 -17.87 -8.95 -20.93
CA PHE A 418 -17.95 -7.74 -21.75
C PHE A 418 -18.68 -8.02 -23.09
N PRO A 419 -19.60 -7.17 -23.55
CA PRO A 419 -20.26 -6.09 -22.80
C PRO A 419 -21.01 -6.63 -21.58
N TYR A 420 -21.13 -5.80 -20.55
CA TYR A 420 -21.94 -6.16 -19.37
C TYR A 420 -23.40 -6.31 -19.75
N ARG A 421 -24.08 -7.28 -19.17
CA ARG A 421 -25.52 -7.38 -19.26
C ARG A 421 -26.14 -6.36 -18.30
N SER A 422 -27.35 -5.93 -18.58
CA SER A 422 -28.04 -4.92 -17.75
C SER A 422 -28.11 -5.35 -16.28
N ARG A 423 -27.94 -4.38 -15.37
CA ARG A 423 -28.12 -4.59 -13.93
C ARG A 423 -29.52 -5.17 -13.64
N GLY A 424 -29.57 -6.28 -12.93
CA GLY A 424 -30.79 -6.91 -12.49
C GLY A 424 -30.52 -8.16 -11.67
N ARG A 425 -31.43 -8.52 -10.75
CA ARG A 425 -31.36 -9.81 -10.07
C ARG A 425 -31.32 -10.91 -11.13
N GLY A 426 -30.25 -11.68 -11.17
CA GLY A 426 -30.04 -12.79 -12.08
C GLY A 426 -29.03 -12.57 -13.21
N THR A 427 -28.46 -11.37 -13.39
CA THR A 427 -27.41 -11.15 -14.41
C THR A 427 -25.98 -11.26 -13.87
N GLN A 428 -25.72 -11.16 -12.62
CA GLN A 428 -24.44 -11.44 -11.92
C GLN A 428 -23.16 -11.17 -12.75
N ASP A 429 -23.11 -10.00 -13.42
CA ASP A 429 -21.91 -9.54 -14.11
C ASP A 429 -21.18 -8.54 -13.23
N ILE A 430 -19.85 -8.65 -13.16
CA ILE A 430 -19.03 -7.65 -12.49
C ILE A 430 -18.97 -6.40 -13.36
N GLU A 431 -19.42 -5.27 -12.84
CA GLU A 431 -19.34 -3.99 -13.54
C GLU A 431 -18.14 -3.16 -13.07
N THR A 432 -17.59 -2.38 -13.99
CA THR A 432 -16.71 -1.26 -13.68
C THR A 432 -17.52 0.05 -13.65
N ASP A 433 -16.99 1.07 -13.02
CA ASP A 433 -17.65 2.38 -12.89
C ASP A 433 -17.97 3.03 -14.25
N THR A 434 -17.19 2.69 -15.26
CA THR A 434 -17.33 3.19 -16.63
C THR A 434 -17.97 2.14 -17.53
N ASN A 435 -19.25 1.93 -17.43
CA ASN A 435 -20.08 0.88 -18.04
C ASN A 435 -19.78 0.44 -19.49
N SER A 436 -18.95 1.15 -20.23
CA SER A 436 -18.57 0.83 -21.62
C SER A 436 -17.13 0.33 -21.77
N LYS A 437 -16.41 0.09 -20.68
CA LYS A 437 -14.99 -0.28 -20.69
C LYS A 437 -14.74 -1.48 -19.79
N MET A 438 -13.74 -2.29 -20.14
CA MET A 438 -13.36 -3.47 -19.39
C MET A 438 -11.92 -3.34 -18.90
N TYR A 439 -11.73 -3.45 -17.58
CA TYR A 439 -10.43 -3.39 -16.93
C TYR A 439 -10.17 -4.66 -16.15
N TYR A 440 -8.88 -5.01 -15.95
CA TYR A 440 -8.52 -6.00 -14.96
C TYR A 440 -8.77 -5.43 -13.56
N LEU A 441 -9.44 -6.21 -12.74
CA LEU A 441 -9.85 -5.80 -11.39
C LEU A 441 -9.03 -6.55 -10.34
N ASN A 442 -8.88 -5.91 -9.17
CA ASN A 442 -8.19 -6.53 -8.05
C ASN A 442 -9.05 -7.64 -7.43
N ARG A 443 -8.39 -8.72 -7.03
CA ARG A 443 -8.95 -9.78 -6.18
C ARG A 443 -8.27 -9.79 -4.81
N LYS A 444 -6.96 -9.62 -4.78
CA LYS A 444 -6.17 -9.56 -3.55
C LYS A 444 -6.64 -8.39 -2.68
N PHE A 445 -6.78 -8.60 -1.38
CA PHE A 445 -7.31 -7.65 -0.41
C PHE A 445 -8.77 -7.21 -0.63
N VAL A 446 -9.51 -7.90 -1.46
CA VAL A 446 -10.95 -7.69 -1.65
C VAL A 446 -11.69 -8.85 -1.03
N GLY A 447 -12.67 -8.57 -0.18
CA GLY A 447 -13.48 -9.61 0.47
C GLY A 447 -14.21 -10.47 -0.56
N GLU A 448 -14.07 -11.79 -0.44
CA GLU A 448 -14.65 -12.78 -1.34
C GLU A 448 -15.21 -13.97 -0.56
N GLY A 449 -16.39 -14.43 -0.93
CA GLY A 449 -17.02 -15.59 -0.29
C GLY A 449 -17.63 -15.24 1.06
N THR A 450 -17.16 -15.87 2.13
CA THR A 450 -17.63 -15.60 3.51
C THR A 450 -17.13 -14.27 4.07
N GLU A 451 -16.05 -13.73 3.51
CA GLU A 451 -15.52 -12.39 3.79
C GLU A 451 -16.09 -11.38 2.80
N THR A 452 -17.41 -11.35 2.63
CA THR A 452 -18.05 -10.46 1.64
C THR A 452 -17.63 -9.01 1.82
N MET A 453 -17.59 -8.27 0.71
CA MET A 453 -17.20 -6.86 0.72
C MET A 453 -18.04 -6.08 1.72
N THR A 454 -17.39 -5.63 2.77
CA THR A 454 -17.90 -4.65 3.71
C THR A 454 -17.32 -3.28 3.38
N TYR A 455 -17.91 -2.24 3.93
CA TYR A 455 -17.39 -0.87 3.75
C TYR A 455 -15.96 -0.73 4.30
N TYR A 456 -15.68 -1.36 5.43
CA TYR A 456 -14.37 -1.50 6.04
C TYR A 456 -13.95 -2.98 5.97
N SER A 457 -12.73 -3.25 5.53
CA SER A 457 -12.19 -4.60 5.47
C SER A 457 -11.50 -4.96 6.78
N GLU A 458 -11.73 -6.17 7.27
CA GLU A 458 -10.96 -6.75 8.37
C GLU A 458 -9.64 -7.40 7.91
N ILE A 459 -9.36 -7.40 6.60
CA ILE A 459 -8.12 -7.98 6.06
C ILE A 459 -6.95 -7.06 6.37
N ASP A 460 -5.97 -7.58 7.09
CA ASP A 460 -4.73 -6.86 7.44
C ASP A 460 -3.90 -6.47 6.21
N LEU A 461 -3.21 -5.34 6.30
CA LEU A 461 -2.26 -4.89 5.28
C LEU A 461 -0.83 -5.18 5.74
N PRO A 462 -0.12 -6.12 5.13
CA PRO A 462 1.28 -6.37 5.48
C PRO A 462 2.17 -5.23 4.98
N PHE A 463 2.91 -4.60 5.89
CA PHE A 463 3.99 -3.68 5.57
C PHE A 463 5.30 -4.40 5.33
N ILE A 464 5.53 -5.47 6.09
CA ILE A 464 6.66 -6.37 5.93
C ILE A 464 6.16 -7.79 6.18
N ARG A 465 6.38 -8.69 5.23
CA ARG A 465 6.12 -10.12 5.39
C ARG A 465 7.32 -10.95 4.92
N TYR A 466 7.37 -12.20 5.29
CA TYR A 466 8.57 -13.03 5.10
C TYR A 466 8.93 -13.26 3.63
N ALA A 467 7.97 -13.31 2.71
CA ALA A 467 8.27 -13.37 1.28
C ALA A 467 9.01 -12.10 0.77
N ASP A 468 8.65 -10.90 1.27
CA ASP A 468 9.38 -9.68 0.97
C ASP A 468 10.83 -9.76 1.50
N VAL A 469 11.02 -10.31 2.69
CA VAL A 469 12.36 -10.55 3.26
C VAL A 469 13.17 -11.52 2.38
N LEU A 470 12.58 -12.64 1.96
CA LEU A 470 13.26 -13.62 1.10
C LEU A 470 13.71 -13.04 -0.23
N LEU A 471 12.84 -12.23 -0.86
CA LEU A 471 13.15 -11.63 -2.16
C LEU A 471 14.16 -10.48 -2.05
N ASN A 472 14.16 -9.72 -0.95
CA ASN A 472 15.22 -8.75 -0.65
C ASN A 472 16.55 -9.45 -0.34
N TRP A 473 16.50 -10.58 0.38
CA TRP A 473 17.69 -11.42 0.63
C TRP A 473 18.27 -11.97 -0.67
N ALA A 474 17.39 -12.46 -1.57
CA ALA A 474 17.82 -12.90 -2.90
C ALA A 474 18.55 -11.79 -3.67
N GLU A 475 18.02 -10.56 -3.63
CA GLU A 475 18.68 -9.42 -4.28
C GLU A 475 20.05 -9.13 -3.65
N ALA A 476 20.15 -9.10 -2.33
CA ALA A 476 21.40 -8.86 -1.63
C ALA A 476 22.45 -9.95 -1.96
N LEU A 477 22.06 -11.23 -2.00
CA LEU A 477 22.94 -12.34 -2.39
C LEU A 477 23.37 -12.23 -3.86
N ASN A 478 22.45 -11.87 -4.76
CA ASN A 478 22.78 -11.65 -6.17
C ASN A 478 23.80 -10.51 -6.33
N GLU A 479 23.65 -9.42 -5.58
CA GLU A 479 24.61 -8.31 -5.59
C GLU A 479 26.00 -8.72 -5.09
N LEU A 480 26.05 -9.67 -4.17
CA LEU A 480 27.29 -10.30 -3.67
C LEU A 480 27.84 -11.39 -4.62
N ASN A 481 27.23 -11.61 -5.78
CA ASN A 481 27.52 -12.69 -6.74
C ASN A 481 27.28 -14.12 -6.20
N ASP A 482 26.49 -14.28 -5.14
CA ASP A 482 25.98 -15.57 -4.70
C ASP A 482 24.65 -15.88 -5.44
N ILE A 483 24.79 -16.23 -6.72
CA ILE A 483 23.63 -16.55 -7.58
C ILE A 483 22.88 -17.79 -7.06
N GLY A 484 23.62 -18.78 -6.53
CA GLY A 484 23.03 -20.01 -5.98
C GLY A 484 22.14 -19.74 -4.76
N GLY A 485 22.64 -18.94 -3.83
CA GLY A 485 21.87 -18.48 -2.68
C GLY A 485 20.64 -17.66 -3.09
N ALA A 486 20.79 -16.74 -4.04
CA ALA A 486 19.69 -15.95 -4.58
C ALA A 486 18.59 -16.82 -5.21
N VAL A 487 18.96 -17.79 -6.06
CA VAL A 487 18.04 -18.79 -6.65
C VAL A 487 17.28 -19.55 -5.57
N SER A 488 17.97 -19.99 -4.51
CA SER A 488 17.32 -20.69 -3.40
C SER A 488 16.19 -19.88 -2.77
N LYS A 489 16.43 -18.60 -2.47
CA LYS A 489 15.43 -17.73 -1.84
C LYS A 489 14.23 -17.43 -2.74
N VAL A 490 14.46 -17.20 -4.03
CA VAL A 490 13.38 -17.04 -5.00
C VAL A 490 12.59 -18.35 -5.14
N ASN A 491 13.25 -19.50 -5.14
CA ASN A 491 12.59 -20.79 -5.25
C ASN A 491 11.71 -21.13 -4.04
N ASP A 492 12.03 -20.66 -2.84
CA ASP A 492 11.16 -20.80 -1.67
C ASP A 492 9.78 -20.14 -1.96
N VAL A 493 9.78 -18.94 -2.56
CA VAL A 493 8.55 -18.22 -2.93
C VAL A 493 7.84 -18.90 -4.11
N ARG A 494 8.57 -19.29 -5.16
CA ARG A 494 8.01 -19.95 -6.35
C ARG A 494 7.39 -21.31 -6.02
N ASN A 495 8.00 -22.08 -5.16
CA ASN A 495 7.47 -23.37 -4.69
C ASN A 495 6.15 -23.18 -3.93
N ARG A 496 6.05 -22.16 -3.04
CA ARG A 496 4.81 -21.83 -2.36
C ARG A 496 3.71 -21.41 -3.35
N ALA A 497 4.07 -20.68 -4.40
CA ALA A 497 3.15 -20.22 -5.44
C ALA A 497 2.69 -21.36 -6.39
N GLY A 498 3.41 -22.48 -6.42
CA GLY A 498 3.13 -23.60 -7.31
C GLY A 498 3.56 -23.36 -8.76
N VAL A 499 4.62 -22.58 -8.95
CA VAL A 499 5.25 -22.27 -10.24
C VAL A 499 6.59 -22.98 -10.36
N ALA A 500 7.02 -23.33 -11.58
CA ALA A 500 8.29 -23.99 -11.81
C ALA A 500 9.45 -23.25 -11.17
N PRO A 501 10.28 -23.94 -10.36
CA PRO A 501 11.45 -23.32 -9.73
C PRO A 501 12.47 -22.83 -10.76
N LEU A 502 13.25 -21.81 -10.42
CA LEU A 502 14.41 -21.40 -11.22
C LEU A 502 15.38 -22.58 -11.34
N ASN A 503 16.03 -22.72 -12.49
CA ASN A 503 16.94 -23.80 -12.88
C ASN A 503 16.28 -25.21 -12.94
N SER A 504 14.95 -25.30 -13.04
CA SER A 504 14.26 -26.59 -13.19
C SER A 504 14.04 -27.02 -14.65
N ASN A 505 14.10 -26.10 -15.59
CA ASN A 505 13.95 -26.35 -17.04
C ASN A 505 14.60 -25.23 -17.86
N SER A 506 14.53 -25.33 -19.20
CA SER A 506 15.16 -24.34 -20.10
C SER A 506 14.61 -22.92 -19.98
N TYR A 507 13.34 -22.76 -19.64
CA TYR A 507 12.72 -21.42 -19.47
C TYR A 507 13.14 -20.76 -18.17
N THR A 508 13.39 -21.55 -17.15
CA THR A 508 13.74 -21.08 -15.80
C THR A 508 15.24 -21.04 -15.52
N THR A 509 16.09 -21.41 -16.50
CA THR A 509 17.56 -21.36 -16.38
C THR A 509 18.03 -19.94 -16.13
N VAL A 510 18.80 -19.74 -15.05
CA VAL A 510 19.40 -18.46 -14.68
C VAL A 510 20.76 -18.29 -15.38
N ASN A 511 20.89 -17.22 -16.17
CA ASN A 511 22.07 -16.93 -16.99
C ASN A 511 22.92 -15.78 -16.40
N GLY A 512 23.32 -15.92 -15.15
CA GLY A 512 24.19 -14.95 -14.46
C GLY A 512 23.44 -13.85 -13.71
N LYS A 513 24.23 -12.88 -13.20
CA LYS A 513 23.78 -11.86 -12.25
C LYS A 513 22.65 -10.97 -12.79
N GLU A 514 22.79 -10.49 -14.01
CA GLU A 514 21.80 -9.57 -14.63
C GLU A 514 20.47 -10.28 -14.91
N ASP A 515 20.51 -11.53 -15.36
CA ASP A 515 19.30 -12.33 -15.54
C ASP A 515 18.63 -12.62 -14.19
N MET A 516 19.40 -12.95 -13.17
CA MET A 516 18.90 -13.17 -11.82
C MET A 516 18.24 -11.90 -11.25
N HIS A 517 18.86 -10.73 -11.44
CA HIS A 517 18.31 -9.45 -11.01
C HIS A 517 16.93 -9.20 -11.65
N ARG A 518 16.80 -9.39 -12.97
CA ARG A 518 15.52 -9.25 -13.69
C ARG A 518 14.45 -10.23 -13.15
N ARG A 519 14.84 -11.47 -12.86
CA ARG A 519 13.93 -12.49 -12.29
C ARG A 519 13.48 -12.11 -10.89
N ILE A 520 14.36 -11.57 -10.04
CA ILE A 520 13.99 -11.07 -8.71
C ILE A 520 12.99 -9.92 -8.82
N MET A 521 13.23 -8.96 -9.73
CA MET A 521 12.30 -7.86 -9.96
C MET A 521 10.91 -8.37 -10.35
N ASN A 522 10.84 -9.28 -11.32
CA ASN A 522 9.57 -9.87 -11.76
C ASN A 522 8.88 -10.63 -10.61
N GLU A 523 9.63 -11.45 -9.88
CA GLU A 523 9.09 -12.22 -8.75
C GLU A 523 8.50 -11.30 -7.67
N ARG A 524 9.19 -10.19 -7.35
CA ARG A 524 8.67 -9.17 -6.43
C ARG A 524 7.39 -8.53 -6.94
N HIS A 525 7.31 -8.17 -8.21
CA HIS A 525 6.09 -7.63 -8.80
C HIS A 525 4.91 -8.58 -8.68
N TRP A 526 5.08 -9.87 -9.04
CA TRP A 526 3.99 -10.86 -8.98
C TRP A 526 3.58 -11.21 -7.56
N GLU A 527 4.55 -11.30 -6.66
CA GLU A 527 4.34 -11.68 -5.27
C GLU A 527 3.71 -10.56 -4.42
N LEU A 528 4.19 -9.31 -4.60
CA LEU A 528 3.91 -8.21 -3.70
C LEU A 528 2.90 -7.19 -4.28
N VAL A 529 2.23 -7.51 -5.38
CA VAL A 529 1.20 -6.64 -5.95
C VAL A 529 0.17 -6.25 -4.90
N GLY A 530 -0.14 -4.97 -4.82
CA GLY A 530 -1.13 -4.42 -3.89
C GLY A 530 -0.66 -4.28 -2.44
N GLU A 531 0.66 -4.36 -2.15
CA GLU A 531 1.21 -4.27 -0.78
C GLU A 531 1.95 -2.95 -0.48
N ASP A 532 1.82 -1.94 -1.32
CA ASP A 532 2.44 -0.62 -1.18
C ASP A 532 3.99 -0.63 -1.12
N VAL A 533 4.65 -1.67 -1.66
CA VAL A 533 6.11 -1.81 -1.60
C VAL A 533 6.80 -1.61 -2.95
N ILE A 534 6.14 -1.93 -4.06
CA ILE A 534 6.76 -1.97 -5.40
C ILE A 534 7.22 -0.60 -5.89
N TYR A 535 6.49 0.47 -5.58
CA TYR A 535 6.93 1.83 -5.91
C TYR A 535 8.31 2.15 -5.33
N PHE A 536 8.56 1.80 -4.06
CA PHE A 536 9.84 2.03 -3.39
C PHE A 536 10.98 1.20 -4.00
N ASP A 537 10.67 -0.02 -4.45
CA ASP A 537 11.63 -0.86 -5.17
C ASP A 537 11.97 -0.26 -6.54
N GLU A 538 10.97 0.17 -7.32
CA GLU A 538 11.17 0.78 -8.63
C GLU A 538 11.97 2.09 -8.55
N ILE A 539 11.76 2.90 -7.49
CA ILE A 539 12.59 4.09 -7.21
C ILE A 539 14.03 3.68 -6.90
N ARG A 540 14.25 2.68 -6.04
CA ARG A 540 15.59 2.21 -5.66
C ARG A 540 16.35 1.59 -6.84
N TRP A 541 15.66 0.86 -7.72
CA TRP A 541 16.23 0.30 -8.94
C TRP A 541 16.43 1.33 -10.05
N GLY A 542 15.79 2.50 -9.95
CA GLY A 542 15.79 3.52 -11.01
C GLY A 542 14.92 3.15 -12.22
N THR A 543 13.97 2.23 -12.07
CA THR A 543 13.14 1.69 -13.16
C THR A 543 11.75 2.32 -13.24
N TRP A 544 11.29 3.02 -12.20
CA TRP A 544 9.93 3.55 -12.11
C TRP A 544 9.51 4.38 -13.33
N LYS A 545 10.37 5.29 -13.79
CA LYS A 545 10.09 6.10 -14.98
C LYS A 545 9.78 5.23 -16.21
N ASP A 546 10.63 4.26 -16.49
CA ASP A 546 10.53 3.45 -17.70
C ASP A 546 9.37 2.46 -17.64
N LEU A 547 9.05 1.96 -16.45
CA LEU A 547 7.94 1.04 -16.24
C LEU A 547 6.58 1.75 -16.17
N LYS A 548 6.51 2.96 -15.58
CA LYS A 548 5.24 3.68 -15.39
C LYS A 548 4.88 4.59 -16.55
N PHE A 549 5.88 5.24 -17.19
CA PHE A 549 5.69 6.28 -18.22
C PHE A 549 6.17 5.83 -19.61
N TYR A 550 6.22 4.53 -19.87
CA TYR A 550 6.63 4.00 -21.18
C TYR A 550 5.69 4.43 -22.30
N THR A 551 6.20 4.40 -23.52
CA THR A 551 5.40 4.61 -24.73
C THR A 551 5.10 3.27 -25.39
N ASP A 552 3.84 3.01 -25.76
CA ASP A 552 3.44 1.79 -26.43
C ASP A 552 3.92 1.73 -27.90
N LYS A 553 3.73 0.58 -28.55
CA LYS A 553 4.12 0.39 -29.95
C LYS A 553 3.41 1.31 -30.95
N GLU A 554 2.33 1.93 -30.55
CA GLU A 554 1.55 2.88 -31.34
C GLU A 554 1.93 4.34 -31.04
N GLY A 555 2.99 4.55 -30.25
CA GLY A 555 3.52 5.86 -29.92
C GLY A 555 2.78 6.60 -28.80
N ARG A 556 1.94 5.90 -28.01
CA ARG A 556 1.16 6.50 -26.93
C ARG A 556 1.82 6.22 -25.58
N MET A 557 1.84 7.24 -24.73
CA MET A 557 2.31 7.10 -23.35
C MET A 557 1.44 6.10 -22.57
N ASN A 558 2.05 5.40 -21.61
CA ASN A 558 1.32 4.55 -20.69
C ASN A 558 0.29 5.36 -19.91
N GLY A 559 -0.70 4.66 -19.38
CA GLY A 559 -1.79 5.21 -18.61
C GLY A 559 -2.82 4.14 -18.32
N MET A 560 -4.04 4.54 -18.02
CA MET A 560 -5.13 3.60 -17.82
C MET A 560 -5.52 2.92 -19.13
N ARG A 561 -5.61 1.59 -19.12
CA ARG A 561 -5.85 0.75 -20.31
C ARG A 561 -6.91 -0.29 -20.05
N GLN A 562 -7.71 -0.56 -21.05
CA GLN A 562 -8.63 -1.70 -21.06
C GLN A 562 -7.85 -3.02 -21.20
N VAL A 563 -8.48 -4.15 -20.87
CA VAL A 563 -7.84 -5.49 -20.85
C VAL A 563 -7.16 -5.85 -22.17
N TRP A 564 -7.61 -5.32 -23.31
CA TRP A 564 -7.01 -5.53 -24.64
C TRP A 564 -5.91 -4.51 -24.98
N GLY A 565 -5.50 -3.69 -24.01
CA GLY A 565 -4.41 -2.72 -24.14
C GLY A 565 -4.81 -1.35 -24.69
N SER A 566 -6.09 -1.14 -25.08
CA SER A 566 -6.55 0.17 -25.58
C SER A 566 -6.50 1.22 -24.46
N PRO A 567 -5.77 2.34 -24.64
CA PRO A 567 -5.66 3.37 -23.62
C PRO A 567 -6.94 4.17 -23.48
N THR A 568 -7.25 4.56 -22.26
CA THR A 568 -8.34 5.47 -21.93
C THR A 568 -7.81 6.86 -21.59
N TYR A 569 -6.66 6.96 -20.98
CA TYR A 569 -5.85 8.16 -20.86
C TYR A 569 -4.39 7.80 -20.62
N SER A 570 -3.49 8.78 -20.76
CA SER A 570 -2.05 8.60 -20.67
C SER A 570 -1.47 9.36 -19.48
N TYR A 571 -0.36 8.83 -18.92
CA TYR A 571 0.45 9.53 -17.92
C TYR A 571 1.48 10.43 -18.60
N THR A 572 1.99 11.41 -17.85
CA THR A 572 2.98 12.35 -18.31
C THR A 572 4.15 12.38 -17.33
N TRP A 573 5.37 12.17 -17.84
CA TRP A 573 6.56 12.34 -17.04
C TRP A 573 6.87 13.84 -16.85
N GLY A 574 6.91 14.28 -15.58
CA GLY A 574 7.10 15.69 -15.25
C GLY A 574 8.55 16.19 -15.29
N GLY A 575 9.52 15.30 -15.50
CA GLY A 575 10.95 15.63 -15.49
C GLY A 575 11.72 14.95 -14.36
N ASN A 576 13.04 15.20 -14.30
CA ASN A 576 13.92 14.51 -13.34
C ASN A 576 13.63 14.85 -11.86
N ASN A 577 12.97 15.95 -11.58
CA ASN A 577 12.48 16.28 -10.26
C ASN A 577 11.42 15.28 -9.74
N TYR A 578 10.72 14.56 -10.62
CA TYR A 578 9.68 13.58 -10.26
C TYR A 578 10.22 12.28 -9.64
N TRP A 579 11.54 12.12 -9.49
CA TRP A 579 12.11 11.07 -8.65
C TRP A 579 11.93 11.30 -7.15
N THR A 580 11.59 12.52 -6.74
CA THR A 580 11.27 12.89 -5.36
C THR A 580 10.04 13.78 -5.32
N LEU A 581 9.35 13.83 -4.19
CA LEU A 581 8.28 14.78 -3.96
C LEU A 581 8.85 16.18 -3.64
N PRO A 582 8.11 17.25 -3.96
CA PRO A 582 8.48 18.58 -3.48
C PRO A 582 8.32 18.68 -1.97
N ILE A 583 9.23 19.41 -1.32
CA ILE A 583 9.02 19.82 0.06
C ILE A 583 7.80 20.75 0.12
N PRO A 584 6.87 20.57 1.06
CA PRO A 584 5.69 21.42 1.15
C PRO A 584 6.03 22.90 1.24
N ALA A 585 5.38 23.72 0.42
CA ALA A 585 5.67 25.16 0.36
C ALA A 585 5.54 25.83 1.73
N ARG A 586 4.59 25.40 2.55
CA ARG A 586 4.38 25.90 3.90
C ARG A 586 5.59 25.65 4.80
N GLU A 587 6.23 24.49 4.72
CA GLU A 587 7.40 24.14 5.51
C GLU A 587 8.59 25.05 5.19
N ILE A 588 8.80 25.36 3.91
CA ILE A 588 9.86 26.29 3.48
C ILE A 588 9.57 27.72 3.94
N GLN A 589 8.30 28.14 3.87
CA GLN A 589 7.90 29.48 4.35
C GLN A 589 8.09 29.66 5.86
N MET A 590 7.86 28.58 6.63
CA MET A 590 7.96 28.62 8.10
C MET A 590 9.38 28.38 8.61
N ASN A 591 10.23 27.72 7.83
CA ASN A 591 11.59 27.36 8.22
C ASN A 591 12.62 27.86 7.20
N PRO A 592 13.29 28.99 7.47
CA PRO A 592 14.27 29.59 6.57
C PRO A 592 15.53 28.74 6.35
N ASN A 593 15.72 27.67 7.13
CA ASN A 593 16.86 26.77 7.00
C ASN A 593 16.55 25.60 6.02
N MET A 594 15.35 25.59 5.42
CA MET A 594 14.94 24.57 4.48
C MET A 594 15.05 25.04 3.04
N GLU A 595 15.54 24.15 2.18
CA GLU A 595 15.62 24.36 0.75
C GLU A 595 14.71 23.37 0.00
N GLN A 596 14.14 23.82 -1.11
CA GLN A 596 13.33 22.99 -1.99
C GLN A 596 14.21 21.97 -2.74
N ASN A 597 13.63 20.83 -3.08
CA ASN A 597 14.25 19.89 -4.01
C ASN A 597 14.47 20.53 -5.37
N GLU A 598 15.60 20.21 -6.01
CA GLU A 598 15.94 20.73 -7.33
C GLU A 598 14.81 20.44 -8.34
N GLY A 599 14.49 21.45 -9.14
CA GLY A 599 13.42 21.38 -10.15
C GLY A 599 12.00 21.60 -9.63
N TRP A 600 11.79 21.63 -8.31
CA TRP A 600 10.53 22.00 -7.68
C TRP A 600 10.60 23.48 -7.22
N LYS A 601 9.97 24.40 -7.95
CA LYS A 601 9.97 25.84 -7.61
C LYS A 601 8.55 26.37 -7.58
#